data_e93e1655fc19b0ed4ae0ee4c124692ba
#
_entry.id   e93e1655fc19b0ed4ae0ee4c124692ba
#
_cell.length_a   1.000
_cell.length_b   1.000
_cell.length_c   1.000
_cell.angle_alpha   90.00
_cell.angle_beta   90.00
_cell.angle_gamma   90.00
#
_symmetry.space_group_name_H-M   'P 1'
#
loop_
_entity.id
_entity.type
_entity.pdbx_description
1 polymer ?
#
loop_
_entity_poly.entity_id
_entity_poly.type
_entity_poly.pdbx_seq_one_letter_code
_entity_poly.pdbx_strand_id
1 'polypeptide(L)'
;MMQRRDFFKKLGVVAAVGAVAPLMSFAGDKPKSKNAMSYVTAVHVITGGKTPKKSAKVKLKVPEIAENGAVVPVTVNVESPMTSDDYVKAIHILTSKNFNARCIDVNLTPANGKAMFSTRIKLGGTQEVSALVELSNGDFLIATQSVKVTIGGCG
;
A
#
# COMPACT_ATOMS: atom_id res chain seq x y z
N MET A 1 -5.01 7.48 50.34
CA MET A 1 -5.13 6.69 49.07
C MET A 1 -6.59 6.57 48.69
N MET A 2 -7.06 7.34 47.73
CA MET A 2 -8.45 7.24 47.25
C MET A 2 -8.58 6.03 46.32
N GLN A 3 -9.44 5.09 46.73
CA GLN A 3 -9.69 3.90 45.91
C GLN A 3 -10.63 4.25 44.75
N ARG A 4 -10.34 3.66 43.57
CA ARG A 4 -11.12 3.85 42.31
C ARG A 4 -12.62 3.57 42.42
N ARG A 5 -13.09 2.97 43.52
CA ARG A 5 -14.48 2.67 43.81
C ARG A 5 -15.29 3.87 44.31
N ASP A 6 -14.63 4.90 44.85
CA ASP A 6 -15.36 6.04 45.48
C ASP A 6 -15.72 7.12 44.47
N PHE A 7 -15.10 7.08 43.24
CA PHE A 7 -15.40 8.01 42.16
C PHE A 7 -16.82 7.80 41.58
N PHE A 8 -17.31 6.55 41.56
CA PHE A 8 -18.61 6.23 40.99
C PHE A 8 -19.81 6.47 41.93
N LYS A 9 -19.59 6.72 43.20
CA LYS A 9 -20.68 6.95 44.18
C LYS A 9 -21.15 8.39 44.29
N LYS A 10 -20.48 9.33 43.65
CA LYS A 10 -20.83 10.77 43.70
C LYS A 10 -21.55 11.29 42.45
N LEU A 11 -21.85 10.45 41.44
CA LEU A 11 -22.71 10.80 40.32
C LEU A 11 -24.10 10.17 40.49
N GLY A 12 -24.78 10.55 41.51
CA GLY A 12 -26.16 10.21 41.76
C GLY A 12 -27.08 11.39 41.44
N VAL A 13 -27.99 11.12 40.50
CA VAL A 13 -29.31 11.74 40.36
C VAL A 13 -29.37 13.19 39.87
N VAL A 14 -29.63 13.34 38.59
CA VAL A 14 -30.60 14.35 38.12
C VAL A 14 -31.59 13.68 37.19
N ALA A 15 -32.87 13.88 37.56
CA ALA A 15 -34.04 13.29 36.97
C ALA A 15 -34.36 13.74 35.55
N ALA A 16 -34.97 12.84 34.85
CA ALA A 16 -35.85 12.91 33.68
C ALA A 16 -36.39 14.30 33.28
N VAL A 17 -36.11 14.68 32.04
CA VAL A 17 -37.08 15.34 31.16
C VAL A 17 -36.89 14.71 29.77
N GLY A 18 -37.95 14.14 29.23
CA GLY A 18 -37.96 13.50 27.92
C GLY A 18 -37.75 14.51 26.80
N ALA A 19 -36.71 14.27 26.04
CA ALA A 19 -36.60 14.73 24.69
C ALA A 19 -36.19 13.54 23.83
N VAL A 20 -37.13 13.11 22.99
CA VAL A 20 -36.83 12.16 21.89
C VAL A 20 -35.90 12.86 20.96
N ALA A 21 -34.61 12.71 21.18
CA ALA A 21 -33.60 13.07 20.20
C ALA A 21 -33.56 11.98 19.11
N PRO A 22 -33.63 12.31 17.82
CA PRO A 22 -33.41 11.33 16.76
C PRO A 22 -32.01 10.76 16.93
N LEU A 23 -31.94 9.43 16.97
CA LEU A 23 -30.65 8.71 16.84
C LEU A 23 -30.02 9.12 15.52
N MET A 24 -29.26 10.20 15.52
CA MET A 24 -28.28 10.44 14.47
C MET A 24 -27.24 9.33 14.63
N SER A 25 -27.33 8.34 13.75
CA SER A 25 -26.25 7.42 13.50
C SER A 25 -25.04 8.27 13.11
N PHE A 26 -24.14 8.51 14.04
CA PHE A 26 -22.78 8.88 13.70
C PHE A 26 -22.16 7.66 13.01
N ALA A 27 -22.41 7.55 11.70
CA ALA A 27 -21.50 6.84 10.83
C ALA A 27 -20.18 7.60 10.92
N GLY A 28 -19.42 7.31 11.95
CA GLY A 28 -18.10 7.90 12.13
C GLY A 28 -17.29 7.53 10.90
N ASP A 29 -16.94 8.51 10.08
CA ASP A 29 -15.91 8.37 9.07
C ASP A 29 -14.72 7.69 9.77
N LYS A 30 -14.38 6.49 9.31
CA LYS A 30 -13.17 5.82 9.79
C LYS A 30 -12.02 6.79 9.59
N PRO A 31 -11.19 7.05 10.61
CA PRO A 31 -10.11 8.00 10.49
C PRO A 31 -9.27 7.62 9.27
N LYS A 32 -9.22 8.50 8.29
CA LYS A 32 -8.36 8.32 7.11
C LYS A 32 -6.94 8.20 7.65
N SER A 33 -6.30 7.03 7.46
CA SER A 33 -4.92 6.83 7.86
C SER A 33 -4.08 7.95 7.25
N LYS A 34 -3.15 8.51 8.02
CA LYS A 34 -2.21 9.55 7.54
C LYS A 34 -1.41 9.10 6.30
N ASN A 35 -1.35 7.80 6.06
CA ASN A 35 -0.63 7.17 4.94
C ASN A 35 -1.56 6.73 3.81
N ALA A 36 -2.84 7.13 3.83
CA ALA A 36 -3.74 6.84 2.71
C ALA A 36 -3.24 7.51 1.44
N MET A 37 -3.00 6.71 0.40
CA MET A 37 -2.51 7.21 -0.87
C MET A 37 -3.16 6.41 -2.02
N SER A 38 -3.83 7.11 -2.94
CA SER A 38 -4.40 6.47 -4.12
C SER A 38 -3.30 6.03 -5.09
N TYR A 39 -3.60 5.07 -5.95
CA TYR A 39 -2.67 4.60 -6.99
C TYR A 39 -2.17 5.74 -7.89
N VAL A 40 -3.08 6.60 -8.36
CA VAL A 40 -2.73 7.73 -9.23
C VAL A 40 -1.82 8.71 -8.50
N THR A 41 -2.13 9.01 -7.25
CA THR A 41 -1.29 9.89 -6.42
C THR A 41 0.08 9.28 -6.18
N ALA A 42 0.17 7.98 -5.89
CA ALA A 42 1.43 7.28 -5.68
C ALA A 42 2.31 7.33 -6.93
N VAL A 43 1.75 7.03 -8.10
CA VAL A 43 2.49 7.12 -9.38
C VAL A 43 2.97 8.55 -9.60
N HIS A 44 2.11 9.55 -9.43
CA HIS A 44 2.46 10.95 -9.65
C HIS A 44 3.59 11.43 -8.72
N VAL A 45 3.51 11.08 -7.44
CA VAL A 45 4.52 11.46 -6.44
C VAL A 45 5.87 10.82 -6.74
N ILE A 46 5.89 9.53 -7.13
CA ILE A 46 7.13 8.81 -7.41
C ILE A 46 7.76 9.31 -8.71
N THR A 47 6.96 9.54 -9.76
CA THR A 47 7.48 9.91 -11.09
C THR A 47 7.70 11.40 -11.27
N GLY A 48 7.26 12.22 -10.32
CA GLY A 48 7.25 13.68 -10.47
C GLY A 48 6.37 14.15 -11.65
N GLY A 49 5.31 13.38 -11.99
CA GLY A 49 4.41 13.66 -13.09
C GLY A 49 4.84 13.08 -14.46
N LYS A 50 5.99 12.42 -14.53
CA LYS A 50 6.40 11.71 -15.74
C LYS A 50 5.55 10.47 -15.98
N THR A 51 5.31 10.12 -17.24
CA THR A 51 4.55 8.91 -17.61
C THR A 51 5.48 7.70 -17.68
N PRO A 52 5.25 6.66 -16.85
CA PRO A 52 6.04 5.43 -16.92
C PRO A 52 5.80 4.69 -18.24
N LYS A 53 6.85 4.12 -18.82
CA LYS A 53 6.77 3.31 -20.04
C LYS A 53 6.60 1.83 -19.67
N LYS A 54 5.61 1.16 -20.27
CA LYS A 54 5.51 -0.31 -20.17
C LYS A 54 6.75 -0.94 -20.79
N SER A 55 7.37 -1.89 -20.10
CA SER A 55 8.60 -2.51 -20.57
C SER A 55 8.68 -3.99 -20.19
N ALA A 56 9.04 -4.83 -21.15
CA ALA A 56 9.31 -6.23 -20.94
C ALA A 56 10.58 -6.49 -20.10
N LYS A 57 11.44 -5.49 -19.93
CA LYS A 57 12.61 -5.56 -19.04
C LYS A 57 12.21 -5.71 -17.58
N VAL A 58 11.00 -5.26 -17.19
CA VAL A 58 10.48 -5.41 -15.84
C VAL A 58 9.67 -6.70 -15.77
N LYS A 59 10.24 -7.71 -15.13
CA LYS A 59 9.59 -9.01 -14.90
C LYS A 59 8.97 -9.00 -13.51
N LEU A 60 7.66 -8.76 -13.45
CA LEU A 60 6.86 -8.85 -12.24
C LEU A 60 6.24 -10.24 -12.16
N LYS A 61 6.49 -10.97 -11.08
CA LYS A 61 5.91 -12.28 -10.80
C LYS A 61 5.06 -12.19 -9.55
N VAL A 62 3.76 -12.40 -9.72
CA VAL A 62 2.75 -12.54 -8.68
C VAL A 62 1.86 -13.73 -9.03
N PRO A 63 1.18 -14.38 -8.07
CA PRO A 63 0.22 -15.44 -8.38
C PRO A 63 -1.00 -14.84 -9.12
N GLU A 64 -1.55 -15.57 -10.09
CA GLU A 64 -2.82 -15.21 -10.74
C GLU A 64 -3.98 -15.25 -9.74
N ILE A 65 -3.93 -16.25 -8.82
CA ILE A 65 -4.91 -16.44 -7.75
C ILE A 65 -4.16 -16.50 -6.42
N ALA A 66 -4.49 -15.59 -5.51
CA ALA A 66 -4.07 -15.60 -4.13
C ALA A 66 -5.25 -16.09 -3.26
N GLU A 67 -5.13 -17.27 -2.68
CA GLU A 67 -6.16 -17.82 -1.78
C GLU A 67 -6.30 -16.95 -0.51
N ASN A 68 -5.17 -16.40 -0.04
CA ASN A 68 -5.11 -15.51 1.11
C ASN A 68 -4.42 -14.20 0.74
N GLY A 69 -5.18 -13.11 0.70
CA GLY A 69 -4.67 -11.77 0.42
C GLY A 69 -3.77 -11.19 1.52
N ALA A 70 -3.71 -11.78 2.71
CA ALA A 70 -2.83 -11.30 3.78
C ALA A 70 -1.34 -11.56 3.49
N VAL A 71 -1.03 -12.54 2.62
CA VAL A 71 0.35 -12.96 2.33
C VAL A 71 0.48 -13.31 0.85
N VAL A 72 0.67 -12.32 0.01
CA VAL A 72 0.81 -12.51 -1.44
C VAL A 72 2.28 -12.34 -1.83
N PRO A 73 2.94 -13.38 -2.38
CA PRO A 73 4.32 -13.28 -2.82
C PRO A 73 4.44 -12.40 -4.06
N VAL A 74 5.48 -11.56 -4.05
CA VAL A 74 5.83 -10.68 -5.18
C VAL A 74 7.32 -10.82 -5.43
N THR A 75 7.69 -11.08 -6.67
CA THR A 75 9.08 -11.04 -7.13
C THR A 75 9.20 -10.08 -8.29
N VAL A 76 10.17 -9.20 -8.23
CA VAL A 76 10.51 -8.28 -9.32
C VAL A 76 11.94 -8.55 -9.74
N ASN A 77 12.14 -8.67 -11.05
CA ASN A 77 13.45 -8.75 -11.67
C ASN A 77 13.48 -7.78 -12.86
N VAL A 78 14.44 -6.89 -12.87
CA VAL A 78 14.61 -5.90 -13.95
C VAL A 78 15.89 -6.19 -14.70
N GLU A 79 15.79 -6.29 -16.01
CA GLU A 79 16.96 -6.44 -16.88
C GLU A 79 17.72 -5.12 -16.91
N SER A 80 18.87 -5.09 -16.25
CA SER A 80 19.76 -3.93 -16.14
C SER A 80 21.20 -4.40 -15.95
N PRO A 81 22.19 -3.73 -16.57
CA PRO A 81 23.60 -4.06 -16.39
C PRO A 81 24.09 -3.72 -14.96
N MET A 82 23.38 -2.89 -14.22
CA MET A 82 23.73 -2.47 -12.86
C MET A 82 25.17 -1.91 -12.78
N THR A 83 25.51 -1.07 -13.75
CA THR A 83 26.79 -0.32 -13.77
C THR A 83 26.64 1.05 -13.14
N SER A 84 27.74 1.76 -12.89
CA SER A 84 27.70 3.13 -12.37
C SER A 84 26.88 4.10 -13.23
N ASP A 85 26.83 3.86 -14.53
CA ASP A 85 26.20 4.76 -15.50
C ASP A 85 24.79 4.33 -15.89
N ASP A 86 24.50 3.02 -15.82
CA ASP A 86 23.18 2.44 -16.15
C ASP A 86 22.77 1.40 -15.11
N TYR A 87 21.86 1.79 -14.24
CA TYR A 87 21.34 0.94 -13.18
C TYR A 87 19.90 1.29 -12.82
N VAL A 88 19.24 0.35 -12.13
CA VAL A 88 17.95 0.58 -11.49
C VAL A 88 18.19 1.26 -10.15
N LYS A 89 17.65 2.46 -10.00
CA LYS A 89 17.81 3.28 -8.79
C LYS A 89 16.80 2.91 -7.72
N ALA A 90 15.55 2.62 -8.11
CA ALA A 90 14.52 2.20 -7.19
C ALA A 90 13.46 1.31 -7.85
N ILE A 91 12.83 0.46 -7.05
CA ILE A 91 11.66 -0.33 -7.44
C ILE A 91 10.56 -0.07 -6.41
N HIS A 92 9.38 0.30 -6.88
CA HIS A 92 8.21 0.57 -6.07
C HIS A 92 7.12 -0.46 -6.38
N ILE A 93 6.55 -1.10 -5.37
CA ILE A 93 5.38 -1.95 -5.52
C ILE A 93 4.14 -1.15 -5.18
N LEU A 94 3.23 -1.09 -6.14
CA LEU A 94 1.96 -0.38 -6.04
C LEU A 94 0.80 -1.34 -6.21
N THR A 95 -0.31 -1.03 -5.56
CA THR A 95 -1.58 -1.77 -5.64
C THR A 95 -2.71 -0.82 -6.02
N SER A 96 -3.64 -1.28 -6.86
CA SER A 96 -4.67 -0.38 -7.43
C SER A 96 -5.83 -0.07 -6.48
N LYS A 97 -6.10 -0.92 -5.48
CA LYS A 97 -7.29 -0.79 -4.62
C LYS A 97 -7.01 -0.81 -3.12
N ASN A 98 -5.79 -1.07 -2.67
CA ASN A 98 -5.48 -0.94 -1.27
C ASN A 98 -5.65 0.50 -0.81
N PHE A 99 -5.95 0.68 0.46
CA PHE A 99 -6.09 1.99 1.08
C PHE A 99 -4.81 2.84 0.96
N ASN A 100 -3.66 2.20 1.12
CA ASN A 100 -2.36 2.75 0.75
C ASN A 100 -1.84 1.99 -0.47
N ALA A 101 -1.90 2.63 -1.63
CA ALA A 101 -1.46 2.02 -2.87
C ALA A 101 0.06 1.82 -2.93
N ARG A 102 0.84 2.63 -2.22
CA ARG A 102 2.31 2.54 -2.17
C ARG A 102 2.72 1.55 -1.09
N CYS A 103 2.96 0.29 -1.50
CA CYS A 103 3.21 -0.80 -0.56
C CYS A 103 4.66 -0.87 -0.10
N ILE A 104 5.61 -0.81 -1.03
CA ILE A 104 7.04 -1.03 -0.77
C ILE A 104 7.87 -0.17 -1.69
N ASP A 105 8.94 0.41 -1.15
CA ASP A 105 10.00 1.09 -1.87
C ASP A 105 11.33 0.40 -1.59
N VAL A 106 12.05 0.05 -2.64
CA VAL A 106 13.37 -0.57 -2.56
C VAL A 106 14.36 0.29 -3.36
N ASN A 107 15.33 0.86 -2.68
CA ASN A 107 16.42 1.59 -3.32
C ASN A 107 17.57 0.65 -3.62
N LEU A 108 18.13 0.77 -4.82
CA LEU A 108 19.22 -0.04 -5.31
C LEU A 108 20.40 0.84 -5.72
N THR A 109 21.56 0.21 -5.74
CA THR A 109 22.81 0.80 -6.23
C THR A 109 23.52 -0.20 -7.14
N PRO A 110 24.49 0.22 -7.95
CA PRO A 110 25.29 -0.71 -8.74
C PRO A 110 25.93 -1.84 -7.92
N ALA A 111 26.23 -1.60 -6.65
CA ALA A 111 26.80 -2.60 -5.74
C ALA A 111 25.87 -3.81 -5.48
N ASN A 112 24.56 -3.69 -5.75
CA ASN A 112 23.64 -4.81 -5.66
C ASN A 112 23.88 -5.88 -6.75
N GLY A 113 24.51 -5.52 -7.86
CA GLY A 113 24.84 -6.41 -8.98
C GLY A 113 23.64 -6.88 -9.81
N LYS A 114 22.45 -7.01 -9.20
CA LYS A 114 21.19 -7.37 -9.85
C LYS A 114 20.05 -6.51 -9.33
N ALA A 115 19.18 -6.09 -10.23
CA ALA A 115 17.96 -5.37 -9.89
C ALA A 115 16.83 -6.37 -9.66
N MET A 116 16.88 -7.08 -8.54
CA MET A 116 15.91 -8.11 -8.17
C MET A 116 15.63 -8.08 -6.67
N PHE A 117 14.36 -8.26 -6.30
CA PHE A 117 13.98 -8.57 -4.94
C PHE A 117 12.69 -9.39 -4.88
N SER A 118 12.48 -10.07 -3.76
CA SER A 118 11.27 -10.82 -3.47
C SER A 118 10.75 -10.44 -2.09
N THR A 119 9.44 -10.36 -1.99
CA THR A 119 8.76 -9.97 -0.76
C THR A 119 7.34 -10.54 -0.72
N ARG A 120 6.60 -10.19 0.33
CA ARG A 120 5.17 -10.47 0.47
C ARG A 120 4.43 -9.18 0.76
N ILE A 121 3.28 -9.01 0.11
CA ILE A 121 2.39 -7.86 0.31
C ILE A 121 1.01 -8.33 0.77
N LYS A 122 0.22 -7.38 1.28
CA LYS A 122 -1.20 -7.59 1.58
C LYS A 122 -2.05 -7.04 0.46
N LEU A 123 -3.07 -7.79 0.05
CA LEU A 123 -4.09 -7.35 -0.89
C LEU A 123 -5.46 -7.43 -0.21
N GLY A 124 -6.15 -6.31 -0.11
CA GLY A 124 -7.49 -6.24 0.48
C GLY A 124 -8.57 -6.92 -0.35
N GLY A 125 -8.30 -7.24 -1.60
CA GLY A 125 -9.19 -7.89 -2.54
C GLY A 125 -8.55 -8.02 -3.91
N THR A 126 -9.30 -8.56 -4.88
CA THR A 126 -8.87 -8.68 -6.28
C THR A 126 -8.51 -7.33 -6.87
N GLN A 127 -7.27 -7.20 -7.34
CA GLN A 127 -6.73 -5.95 -7.84
C GLN A 127 -5.48 -6.14 -8.70
N GLU A 128 -5.01 -5.04 -9.28
CA GLU A 128 -3.74 -4.99 -9.99
C GLU A 128 -2.58 -4.69 -9.05
N VAL A 129 -1.47 -5.35 -9.29
CA VAL A 129 -0.16 -5.09 -8.67
C VAL A 129 0.77 -4.57 -9.74
N SER A 130 1.45 -3.47 -9.48
CA SER A 130 2.39 -2.85 -10.40
C SER A 130 3.78 -2.77 -9.78
N ALA A 131 4.81 -3.06 -10.58
CA ALA A 131 6.19 -2.73 -10.28
C ALA A 131 6.56 -1.48 -11.10
N LEU A 132 6.75 -0.37 -10.42
CA LEU A 132 7.22 0.89 -10.97
C LEU A 132 8.72 1.02 -10.69
N VAL A 133 9.51 1.20 -11.73
CA VAL A 133 10.98 1.17 -11.69
C VAL A 133 11.53 2.52 -12.07
N GLU A 134 12.38 3.09 -11.24
CA GLU A 134 13.17 4.30 -11.52
C GLU A 134 14.57 3.91 -12.02
N LEU A 135 14.94 4.42 -13.17
CA LEU A 135 16.27 4.23 -13.75
C LEU A 135 17.23 5.36 -13.37
N SER A 136 18.53 5.10 -13.45
CA SER A 136 19.58 6.09 -13.15
C SER A 136 19.52 7.35 -14.04
N ASN A 137 18.99 7.21 -15.26
CA ASN A 137 18.79 8.34 -16.19
C ASN A 137 17.52 9.17 -15.90
N GLY A 138 16.74 8.80 -14.88
CA GLY A 138 15.49 9.49 -14.50
C GLY A 138 14.26 9.08 -15.31
N ASP A 139 14.33 8.02 -16.13
CA ASP A 139 13.17 7.40 -16.76
C ASP A 139 12.48 6.43 -15.82
N PHE A 140 11.21 6.16 -16.13
CA PHE A 140 10.38 5.22 -15.35
C PHE A 140 9.84 4.11 -16.26
N LEU A 141 9.99 2.87 -15.78
CA LEU A 141 9.40 1.68 -16.39
C LEU A 141 8.31 1.12 -15.49
N ILE A 142 7.32 0.44 -16.08
CA ILE A 142 6.25 -0.19 -15.32
C ILE A 142 5.86 -1.54 -15.92
N ALA A 143 5.58 -2.50 -15.03
CA ALA A 143 4.88 -3.75 -15.34
C ALA A 143 3.73 -3.93 -14.37
N THR A 144 2.59 -4.43 -14.85
CA THR A 144 1.36 -4.61 -14.07
C THR A 144 0.79 -5.99 -14.31
N GLN A 145 0.33 -6.65 -13.25
CA GLN A 145 -0.38 -7.92 -13.30
C GLN A 145 -1.60 -7.90 -12.38
N SER A 146 -2.69 -8.54 -12.82
CA SER A 146 -3.88 -8.72 -12.01
C SER A 146 -3.74 -9.93 -11.09
N VAL A 147 -4.19 -9.78 -9.85
CA VAL A 147 -4.24 -10.85 -8.85
C VAL A 147 -5.67 -11.02 -8.37
N LYS A 148 -6.24 -12.20 -8.59
CA LYS A 148 -7.54 -12.57 -8.03
C LYS A 148 -7.33 -13.03 -6.58
N VAL A 149 -8.02 -12.39 -5.64
CA VAL A 149 -7.94 -12.72 -4.22
C VAL A 149 -9.23 -13.38 -3.77
N THR A 150 -9.13 -14.60 -3.21
CA THR A 150 -10.29 -15.37 -2.72
C THR A 150 -10.71 -14.91 -1.34
N ILE A 151 -9.77 -14.75 -0.39
CA ILE A 151 -10.00 -14.20 0.93
C ILE A 151 -9.13 -12.98 1.07
N GLY A 152 -9.74 -11.80 1.24
CA GLY A 152 -9.04 -10.53 1.36
C GLY A 152 -8.21 -10.44 2.64
N GLY A 153 -7.01 -9.87 2.53
CA GLY A 153 -6.23 -9.40 3.66
C GLY A 153 -6.61 -7.95 4.00
N CYS A 154 -6.20 -7.45 5.19
CA CYS A 154 -6.27 -6.03 5.48
C CYS A 154 -5.17 -5.30 4.70
N GLY A 155 -5.54 -4.57 3.65
CA GLY A 155 -4.65 -3.76 2.81
C GLY A 155 -4.70 -2.28 3.13
#